data_846c11bd8232852ae1a30ba3f15f35e5
#
_entry.id   846c11bd8232852ae1a30ba3f15f35e5
#
_cell.length_a   1.000
_cell.length_b   1.000
_cell.length_c   1.000
_cell.angle_alpha   90.00
_cell.angle_beta   90.00
_cell.angle_gamma   90.00
#
_symmetry.space_group_name_H-M   'P 1'
#
loop_
_entity.id
_entity.type
_entity.pdbx_description
1 polymer ?
#
loop_
_entity_poly.entity_id
_entity_poly.type
_entity_poly.pdbx_seq_one_letter_code
_entity_poly.pdbx_strand_id
1 'polypeptide(L)'
;VVIFVSTFGLTAFESFFSLYVDHKFAFSPLDIAISITGGAIIGAIFQVVLFEPLVKYMGEINVIRWSLVLSAILVFTMTLVNSYWTVMTVTFTVFIGADLIRPAVTTYLSRIAGNEQGFVGGMNSFFTSLANMFSPILGGILFDININYPYYFSTVVIIIGLAITMLWKEPKIEELNLSKKSTL
;
A
#
# COMPACT_ATOMS: atom_id res chain seq x y z
N VAL A 1 0.19 -1.10 13.68
CA VAL A 1 -1.12 -0.64 13.20
C VAL A 1 -1.01 -0.01 11.81
N VAL A 2 -0.14 1.00 11.61
CA VAL A 2 0.05 1.66 10.28
C VAL A 2 0.32 0.62 9.18
N ILE A 3 1.26 -0.32 9.43
CA ILE A 3 1.61 -1.41 8.50
C ILE A 3 0.37 -2.21 8.12
N PHE A 4 -0.39 -2.65 9.13
CA PHE A 4 -1.59 -3.45 8.91
C PHE A 4 -2.60 -2.71 8.04
N VAL A 5 -2.92 -1.46 8.39
CA VAL A 5 -3.95 -0.68 7.69
C VAL A 5 -3.52 -0.36 6.25
N SER A 6 -2.25 0.04 6.05
CA SER A 6 -1.72 0.33 4.71
C SER A 6 -1.68 -0.92 3.83
N THR A 7 -1.17 -2.04 4.35
CA THR A 7 -1.11 -3.30 3.62
C THR A 7 -2.50 -3.83 3.33
N PHE A 8 -3.41 -3.76 4.31
CA PHE A 8 -4.78 -4.23 4.18
C PHE A 8 -5.54 -3.52 3.05
N GLY A 9 -5.46 -2.18 3.00
CA GLY A 9 -6.12 -1.40 1.95
C GLY A 9 -5.58 -1.73 0.54
N LEU A 10 -4.27 -1.88 0.39
CA LEU A 10 -3.66 -2.26 -0.89
C LEU A 10 -3.96 -3.70 -1.29
N THR A 11 -3.88 -4.64 -0.35
CA THR A 11 -4.22 -6.04 -0.61
C THR A 11 -5.70 -6.21 -0.98
N ALA A 12 -6.59 -5.42 -0.39
CA ALA A 12 -8.00 -5.41 -0.76
C ALA A 12 -8.19 -4.99 -2.23
N PHE A 13 -7.47 -3.96 -2.68
CA PHE A 13 -7.47 -3.57 -4.08
C PHE A 13 -6.92 -4.68 -4.99
N GLU A 14 -5.71 -5.18 -4.70
CA GLU A 14 -5.02 -6.20 -5.50
C GLU A 14 -5.83 -7.50 -5.64
N SER A 15 -6.45 -7.96 -4.55
CA SER A 15 -7.20 -9.23 -4.50
C SER A 15 -8.43 -9.25 -5.41
N PHE A 16 -9.06 -8.10 -5.62
CA PHE A 16 -10.29 -8.02 -6.43
C PHE A 16 -10.07 -7.37 -7.78
N PHE A 17 -8.85 -6.94 -8.09
CA PHE A 17 -8.56 -6.25 -9.35
C PHE A 17 -8.99 -7.08 -10.56
N SER A 18 -8.55 -8.33 -10.67
CA SER A 18 -8.88 -9.19 -11.81
C SER A 18 -10.39 -9.38 -11.98
N LEU A 19 -11.08 -9.67 -10.89
CA LEU A 19 -12.51 -9.88 -10.89
C LEU A 19 -13.29 -8.60 -11.23
N TYR A 20 -12.82 -7.48 -10.73
CA TYR A 20 -13.41 -6.17 -10.97
C TYR A 20 -13.33 -5.74 -12.43
N VAL A 21 -12.14 -5.85 -13.04
CA VAL A 21 -11.95 -5.43 -14.44
C VAL A 21 -12.62 -6.38 -15.41
N ASP A 22 -12.72 -7.67 -15.07
CA ASP A 22 -13.50 -8.65 -15.85
C ASP A 22 -15.00 -8.28 -15.83
N HIS A 23 -15.59 -8.13 -14.65
CA HIS A 23 -17.03 -7.89 -14.52
C HIS A 23 -17.47 -6.49 -14.98
N LYS A 24 -16.66 -5.48 -14.74
CA LYS A 24 -17.04 -4.08 -15.07
C LYS A 24 -16.67 -3.65 -16.47
N PHE A 25 -15.55 -4.15 -17.00
CA PHE A 25 -14.98 -3.70 -18.29
C PHE A 25 -14.86 -4.82 -19.32
N ALA A 26 -15.27 -6.04 -18.98
CA ALA A 26 -15.14 -7.23 -19.83
C ALA A 26 -13.69 -7.45 -20.32
N PHE A 27 -12.70 -7.25 -19.45
CA PHE A 27 -11.30 -7.50 -19.77
C PHE A 27 -11.08 -8.98 -20.04
N SER A 28 -10.39 -9.29 -21.15
CA SER A 28 -9.95 -10.66 -21.41
C SER A 28 -8.87 -11.09 -20.40
N PRO A 29 -8.65 -12.39 -20.21
CA PRO A 29 -7.54 -12.88 -19.37
C PRO A 29 -6.17 -12.31 -19.79
N LEU A 30 -5.98 -12.03 -21.09
CA LEU A 30 -4.78 -11.40 -21.61
C LEU A 30 -4.66 -9.93 -21.18
N ASP A 31 -5.76 -9.16 -21.22
CA ASP A 31 -5.77 -7.77 -20.77
C ASP A 31 -5.46 -7.67 -19.27
N ILE A 32 -6.01 -8.58 -18.47
CA ILE A 32 -5.74 -8.68 -17.03
C ILE A 32 -4.26 -9.00 -16.80
N ALA A 33 -3.71 -9.97 -17.52
CA ALA A 33 -2.29 -10.35 -17.41
C ALA A 33 -1.37 -9.18 -17.79
N ILE A 34 -1.67 -8.46 -18.88
CA ILE A 34 -0.93 -7.27 -19.31
C ILE A 34 -1.03 -6.16 -18.23
N SER A 35 -2.21 -5.94 -17.67
CA SER A 35 -2.43 -4.91 -16.63
C SER A 35 -1.59 -5.18 -15.40
N ILE A 36 -1.61 -6.42 -14.89
CA ILE A 36 -0.88 -6.80 -13.67
C ILE A 36 0.62 -6.84 -13.94
N THR A 37 1.06 -7.52 -15.01
CA THR A 37 2.48 -7.67 -15.32
C THR A 37 3.10 -6.32 -15.71
N GLY A 38 2.42 -5.55 -16.56
CA GLY A 38 2.87 -4.21 -16.94
C GLY A 38 2.92 -3.26 -15.76
N GLY A 39 1.89 -3.28 -14.90
CA GLY A 39 1.85 -2.50 -13.66
C GLY A 39 3.01 -2.85 -12.73
N ALA A 40 3.25 -4.15 -12.49
CA ALA A 40 4.35 -4.61 -11.65
C ALA A 40 5.73 -4.22 -12.19
N ILE A 41 5.95 -4.33 -13.51
CA ILE A 41 7.21 -3.92 -14.15
C ILE A 41 7.40 -2.40 -14.00
N ILE A 42 6.38 -1.61 -14.32
CA ILE A 42 6.42 -0.15 -14.18
C ILE A 42 6.66 0.23 -12.72
N GLY A 43 5.89 -0.35 -11.79
CA GLY A 43 6.06 -0.13 -10.35
C GLY A 43 7.47 -0.45 -9.87
N ALA A 44 8.05 -1.59 -10.28
CA ALA A 44 9.41 -1.98 -9.93
C ALA A 44 10.47 -1.00 -10.49
N ILE A 45 10.32 -0.54 -11.73
CA ILE A 45 11.23 0.46 -12.33
C ILE A 45 11.15 1.76 -11.54
N PHE A 46 9.96 2.28 -11.28
CA PHE A 46 9.77 3.50 -10.51
C PHE A 46 10.27 3.34 -9.06
N GLN A 47 10.06 2.17 -8.45
CA GLN A 47 10.60 1.87 -7.12
C GLN A 47 12.13 1.98 -7.10
N VAL A 48 12.84 1.36 -8.04
CA VAL A 48 14.31 1.41 -8.11
C VAL A 48 14.80 2.82 -8.37
N VAL A 49 14.15 3.56 -9.27
CA VAL A 49 14.61 4.89 -9.70
C VAL A 49 14.24 5.99 -8.70
N LEU A 50 13.02 5.95 -8.14
CA LEU A 50 12.49 7.06 -7.34
C LEU A 50 12.61 6.84 -5.83
N PHE A 51 12.69 5.59 -5.35
CA PHE A 51 12.63 5.33 -3.90
C PHE A 51 13.77 5.99 -3.14
N GLU A 52 15.03 5.78 -3.57
CA GLU A 52 16.20 6.35 -2.88
C GLU A 52 16.22 7.88 -2.91
N PRO A 53 16.01 8.58 -4.05
CA PRO A 53 15.91 10.04 -4.09
C PRO A 53 14.79 10.60 -3.22
N LEU A 54 13.60 9.96 -3.25
CA LEU A 54 12.44 10.41 -2.46
C LEU A 54 12.70 10.27 -0.95
N VAL A 55 13.27 9.15 -0.53
CA VAL A 55 13.61 8.92 0.88
C VAL A 55 14.69 9.89 1.35
N LYS A 56 15.71 10.16 0.54
CA LYS A 56 16.75 11.15 0.86
C LYS A 56 16.21 12.58 0.98
N TYR A 57 15.24 12.93 0.13
CA TYR A 57 14.70 14.29 0.09
C TYR A 57 13.66 14.55 1.18
N MET A 58 12.76 13.63 1.42
CA MET A 58 11.59 13.86 2.32
C MET A 58 11.47 12.88 3.49
N GLY A 59 12.30 11.84 3.55
CA GLY A 59 12.26 10.81 4.59
C GLY A 59 11.18 9.75 4.37
N GLU A 60 11.35 8.57 4.98
CA GLU A 60 10.50 7.39 4.74
C GLU A 60 9.02 7.64 5.10
N ILE A 61 8.76 8.33 6.21
CA ILE A 61 7.37 8.60 6.65
C ILE A 61 6.62 9.48 5.65
N ASN A 62 7.27 10.49 5.10
CA ASN A 62 6.62 11.34 4.11
C ASN A 62 6.43 10.63 2.78
N VAL A 63 7.36 9.75 2.39
CA VAL A 63 7.15 8.86 1.23
C VAL A 63 5.93 7.98 1.45
N ILE A 64 5.77 7.37 2.64
CA ILE A 64 4.59 6.57 2.99
C ILE A 64 3.31 7.42 2.89
N ARG A 65 3.31 8.64 3.47
CA ARG A 65 2.14 9.54 3.45
C ARG A 65 1.73 9.91 2.03
N TRP A 66 2.67 10.36 1.20
CA TRP A 66 2.37 10.74 -0.18
C TRP A 66 1.93 9.56 -1.04
N SER A 67 2.54 8.41 -0.85
CA SER A 67 2.13 7.19 -1.54
C SER A 67 0.73 6.74 -1.12
N LEU A 68 0.35 6.86 0.16
CA LEU A 68 -1.01 6.58 0.64
C LEU A 68 -2.03 7.57 0.06
N VAL A 69 -1.70 8.87 0.00
CA VAL A 69 -2.57 9.88 -0.65
C VAL A 69 -2.80 9.54 -2.11
N LEU A 70 -1.72 9.27 -2.84
CA LEU A 70 -1.80 8.90 -4.26
C LEU A 70 -2.63 7.63 -4.44
N SER A 71 -2.36 6.58 -3.66
CA SER A 71 -3.10 5.31 -3.73
C SER A 71 -4.59 5.50 -3.40
N ALA A 72 -4.94 6.27 -2.38
CA ALA A 72 -6.35 6.54 -2.03
C ALA A 72 -7.09 7.22 -3.17
N ILE A 73 -6.50 8.26 -3.78
CA ILE A 73 -7.08 8.98 -4.90
C ILE A 73 -7.27 8.06 -6.10
N LEU A 74 -6.25 7.26 -6.44
CA LEU A 74 -6.28 6.40 -7.62
C LEU A 74 -7.22 5.21 -7.47
N VAL A 75 -7.24 4.56 -6.30
CA VAL A 75 -8.16 3.46 -5.99
C VAL A 75 -9.61 3.96 -6.04
N PHE A 76 -9.88 5.16 -5.51
CA PHE A 76 -11.19 5.78 -5.65
C PHE A 76 -11.51 6.12 -7.11
N THR A 77 -10.57 6.69 -7.85
CA THR A 77 -10.75 7.03 -9.28
C THR A 77 -11.09 5.80 -10.11
N MET A 78 -10.59 4.61 -9.74
CA MET A 78 -10.90 3.35 -10.41
C MET A 78 -12.42 3.06 -10.45
N THR A 79 -13.17 3.55 -9.47
CA THR A 79 -14.63 3.38 -9.42
C THR A 79 -15.38 4.29 -10.41
N LEU A 80 -14.76 5.40 -10.82
CA LEU A 80 -15.34 6.45 -11.67
C LEU A 80 -15.01 6.29 -13.15
N VAL A 81 -13.93 5.54 -13.48
CA VAL A 81 -13.50 5.36 -14.87
C VAL A 81 -14.37 4.35 -15.61
N ASN A 82 -14.58 4.59 -16.92
CA ASN A 82 -15.43 3.77 -17.77
C ASN A 82 -14.78 3.43 -19.12
N SER A 83 -13.50 3.79 -19.35
CA SER A 83 -12.78 3.54 -20.59
C SER A 83 -11.61 2.59 -20.36
N TYR A 84 -11.39 1.65 -21.29
CA TYR A 84 -10.28 0.71 -21.27
C TYR A 84 -8.92 1.39 -21.02
N TRP A 85 -8.58 2.39 -21.81
CA TRP A 85 -7.30 3.10 -21.68
C TRP A 85 -7.15 3.85 -20.37
N THR A 86 -8.24 4.41 -19.85
CA THR A 86 -8.22 5.11 -18.56
C THR A 86 -8.03 4.12 -17.40
N VAL A 87 -8.68 2.95 -17.48
CA VAL A 87 -8.47 1.86 -16.49
C VAL A 87 -7.02 1.43 -16.47
N MET A 88 -6.42 1.17 -17.64
CA MET A 88 -5.00 0.79 -17.75
C MET A 88 -4.07 1.84 -17.13
N THR A 89 -4.29 3.12 -17.47
CA THR A 89 -3.46 4.22 -16.96
C THR A 89 -3.58 4.35 -15.44
N VAL A 90 -4.80 4.30 -14.91
CA VAL A 90 -5.03 4.35 -13.46
C VAL A 90 -4.38 3.16 -12.76
N THR A 91 -4.55 1.96 -13.31
CA THR A 91 -3.94 0.73 -12.76
C THR A 91 -2.42 0.85 -12.67
N PHE A 92 -1.75 1.23 -13.75
CA PHE A 92 -0.29 1.39 -13.75
C PHE A 92 0.16 2.42 -12.72
N THR A 93 -0.58 3.51 -12.57
CA THR A 93 -0.26 4.55 -11.58
C THR A 93 -0.51 4.09 -10.15
N VAL A 94 -1.54 3.27 -9.90
CA VAL A 94 -1.78 2.64 -8.58
C VAL A 94 -0.60 1.76 -8.18
N PHE A 95 -0.08 0.93 -9.11
CA PHE A 95 1.08 0.09 -8.82
C PHE A 95 2.32 0.91 -8.44
N ILE A 96 2.57 2.05 -9.10
CA ILE A 96 3.67 2.95 -8.73
C ILE A 96 3.53 3.42 -7.26
N GLY A 97 2.34 3.88 -6.87
CA GLY A 97 2.08 4.31 -5.49
C GLY A 97 2.20 3.18 -4.47
N ALA A 98 1.61 2.02 -4.77
CA ALA A 98 1.60 0.85 -3.90
C ALA A 98 3.00 0.27 -3.68
N ASP A 99 3.80 0.15 -4.74
CA ASP A 99 5.14 -0.44 -4.68
C ASP A 99 6.15 0.44 -3.93
N LEU A 100 5.91 1.75 -3.81
CA LEU A 100 6.73 2.62 -2.96
C LEU A 100 6.43 2.47 -1.46
N ILE A 101 5.21 2.09 -1.07
CA ILE A 101 4.80 1.96 0.34
C ILE A 101 5.55 0.81 1.02
N ARG A 102 5.61 -0.36 0.38
CA ARG A 102 6.20 -1.57 0.96
C ARG A 102 7.67 -1.38 1.38
N PRO A 103 8.59 -0.93 0.51
CA PRO A 103 9.97 -0.69 0.90
C PRO A 103 10.11 0.48 1.88
N ALA A 104 9.30 1.54 1.76
CA ALA A 104 9.35 2.66 2.70
C ALA A 104 8.99 2.23 4.12
N VAL A 105 7.95 1.41 4.29
CA VAL A 105 7.56 0.82 5.58
C VAL A 105 8.67 -0.08 6.13
N THR A 106 9.21 -0.97 5.30
CA THR A 106 10.26 -1.91 5.73
C THR A 106 11.54 -1.18 6.12
N THR A 107 11.96 -0.19 5.35
CA THR A 107 13.16 0.63 5.66
C THR A 107 12.95 1.44 6.94
N TYR A 108 11.79 2.06 7.10
CA TYR A 108 11.45 2.79 8.32
C TYR A 108 11.47 1.88 9.55
N LEU A 109 10.85 0.71 9.47
CA LEU A 109 10.83 -0.26 10.55
C LEU A 109 12.23 -0.75 10.91
N SER A 110 13.04 -1.09 9.91
CA SER A 110 14.43 -1.51 10.11
C SER A 110 15.26 -0.43 10.81
N ARG A 111 15.03 0.83 10.44
CA ARG A 111 15.72 1.97 11.05
C ARG A 111 15.38 2.14 12.53
N ILE A 112 14.11 1.99 12.91
CA ILE A 112 13.68 2.15 14.31
C ILE A 112 13.92 0.90 15.16
N ALA A 113 14.02 -0.28 14.55
CA ALA A 113 14.23 -1.56 15.23
C ALA A 113 15.58 -1.64 15.95
N GLY A 114 16.62 -1.01 15.43
CA GLY A 114 17.97 -1.08 16.00
C GLY A 114 18.43 -2.54 16.15
N ASN A 115 18.59 -3.03 17.39
CA ASN A 115 19.02 -4.40 17.68
C ASN A 115 17.87 -5.43 17.66
N GLU A 116 16.62 -4.99 17.56
CA GLU A 116 15.43 -5.85 17.61
C GLU A 116 14.84 -6.17 16.22
N GLN A 117 15.71 -6.29 15.22
CA GLN A 117 15.32 -6.53 13.82
C GLN A 117 14.41 -7.75 13.65
N GLY A 118 14.72 -8.85 14.37
CA GLY A 118 13.91 -10.07 14.32
C GLY A 118 12.50 -9.88 14.84
N PHE A 119 12.33 -9.20 15.97
CA PHE A 119 11.03 -8.91 16.55
C PHE A 119 10.19 -8.00 15.65
N VAL A 120 10.77 -6.90 15.19
CA VAL A 120 10.08 -5.94 14.33
C VAL A 120 9.75 -6.55 12.96
N GLY A 121 10.66 -7.35 12.38
CA GLY A 121 10.40 -8.12 11.16
C GLY A 121 9.28 -9.14 11.34
N GLY A 122 9.27 -9.87 12.45
CA GLY A 122 8.19 -10.79 12.80
C GLY A 122 6.83 -10.11 12.95
N MET A 123 6.78 -8.97 13.62
CA MET A 123 5.56 -8.15 13.73
C MET A 123 5.08 -7.62 12.38
N ASN A 124 6.00 -7.18 11.52
CA ASN A 124 5.65 -6.76 10.16
C ASN A 124 5.03 -7.93 9.38
N SER A 125 5.67 -9.09 9.40
CA SER A 125 5.16 -10.29 8.71
C SER A 125 3.81 -10.75 9.28
N PHE A 126 3.63 -10.70 10.58
CA PHE A 126 2.36 -11.03 11.23
C PHE A 126 1.22 -10.15 10.76
N PHE A 127 1.39 -8.83 10.80
CA PHE A 127 0.36 -7.88 10.35
C PHE A 127 0.09 -7.97 8.85
N THR A 128 1.12 -8.20 8.05
CA THR A 128 0.96 -8.42 6.60
C THR A 128 0.18 -9.69 6.32
N SER A 129 0.45 -10.78 7.04
CA SER A 129 -0.28 -12.04 6.89
C SER A 129 -1.75 -11.91 7.32
N LEU A 130 -2.03 -11.19 8.41
CA LEU A 130 -3.40 -10.89 8.81
C LEU A 130 -4.14 -10.08 7.72
N ALA A 131 -3.49 -9.07 7.15
CA ALA A 131 -4.06 -8.29 6.07
C ALA A 131 -4.39 -9.18 4.85
N ASN A 132 -3.45 -10.03 4.44
CA ASN A 132 -3.63 -10.95 3.31
C ASN A 132 -4.72 -12.00 3.54
N MET A 133 -4.98 -12.38 4.80
CA MET A 133 -6.03 -13.33 5.16
C MET A 133 -7.42 -12.69 5.18
N PHE A 134 -7.55 -11.53 5.85
CA PHE A 134 -8.85 -10.90 6.04
C PHE A 134 -9.32 -10.07 4.85
N SER A 135 -8.39 -9.48 4.10
CA SER A 135 -8.71 -8.61 2.97
C SER A 135 -9.55 -9.31 1.88
N PRO A 136 -9.19 -10.52 1.39
CA PRO A 136 -10.02 -11.22 0.41
C PRO A 136 -11.39 -11.62 0.95
N ILE A 137 -11.49 -11.98 2.24
CA ILE A 137 -12.76 -12.39 2.85
C ILE A 137 -13.73 -11.21 2.87
N LEU A 138 -13.30 -10.07 3.43
CA LEU A 138 -14.14 -8.88 3.52
C LEU A 138 -14.45 -8.30 2.14
N GLY A 139 -13.45 -8.27 1.27
CA GLY A 139 -13.65 -7.80 -0.10
C GLY A 139 -14.62 -8.67 -0.89
N GLY A 140 -14.60 -10.01 -0.72
CA GLY A 140 -15.56 -10.93 -1.34
C GLY A 140 -17.00 -10.66 -0.91
N ILE A 141 -17.24 -10.53 0.40
CA ILE A 141 -18.55 -10.18 0.93
C ILE A 141 -19.06 -8.85 0.36
N LEU A 142 -18.18 -7.86 0.27
CA LEU A 142 -18.52 -6.54 -0.27
C LEU A 142 -18.78 -6.58 -1.78
N PHE A 143 -18.01 -7.39 -2.51
CA PHE A 143 -18.16 -7.57 -3.95
C PHE A 143 -19.50 -8.20 -4.32
N ASP A 144 -19.97 -9.18 -3.53
CA ASP A 144 -21.26 -9.82 -3.73
C ASP A 144 -22.45 -8.84 -3.56
N ILE A 145 -22.26 -7.79 -2.75
CA ILE A 145 -23.28 -6.74 -2.56
C ILE A 145 -23.23 -5.73 -3.72
N ASN A 146 -22.03 -5.24 -4.04
CA ASN A 146 -21.81 -4.32 -5.16
C ASN A 146 -20.35 -4.35 -5.59
N ILE A 147 -20.13 -4.41 -6.91
CA ILE A 147 -18.80 -4.50 -7.53
C ILE A 147 -17.83 -3.37 -7.11
N ASN A 148 -18.34 -2.18 -6.77
CA ASN A 148 -17.51 -1.03 -6.39
C ASN A 148 -17.20 -1.00 -4.88
N TYR A 149 -17.92 -1.75 -4.04
CA TYR A 149 -17.77 -1.67 -2.57
C TYR A 149 -16.39 -2.08 -2.06
N PRO A 150 -15.69 -3.09 -2.60
CA PRO A 150 -14.31 -3.40 -2.19
C PRO A 150 -13.37 -2.21 -2.39
N TYR A 151 -13.56 -1.43 -3.45
CA TYR A 151 -12.75 -0.25 -3.76
C TYR A 151 -13.04 0.93 -2.85
N TYR A 152 -14.31 1.19 -2.55
CA TYR A 152 -14.68 2.20 -1.54
C TYR A 152 -14.14 1.83 -0.16
N PHE A 153 -14.25 0.56 0.21
CA PHE A 153 -13.70 0.04 1.45
C PHE A 153 -12.17 0.19 1.51
N SER A 154 -11.46 -0.23 0.46
CA SER A 154 -10.01 -0.05 0.35
C SER A 154 -9.61 1.41 0.49
N THR A 155 -10.32 2.31 -0.20
CA THR A 155 -10.08 3.76 -0.12
C THR A 155 -10.22 4.27 1.31
N VAL A 156 -11.29 3.91 2.01
CA VAL A 156 -11.53 4.30 3.41
C VAL A 156 -10.42 3.78 4.32
N VAL A 157 -10.03 2.53 4.16
CA VAL A 157 -8.94 1.92 4.94
C VAL A 157 -7.61 2.63 4.70
N ILE A 158 -7.28 2.95 3.45
CA ILE A 158 -6.06 3.70 3.09
C ILE A 158 -6.09 5.11 3.72
N ILE A 159 -7.24 5.80 3.71
CA ILE A 159 -7.40 7.11 4.36
C ILE A 159 -7.23 7.01 5.87
N ILE A 160 -7.75 5.96 6.51
CA ILE A 160 -7.51 5.70 7.94
C ILE A 160 -6.00 5.49 8.20
N GLY A 161 -5.32 4.71 7.36
CA GLY A 161 -3.87 4.54 7.41
C GLY A 161 -3.13 5.87 7.30
N LEU A 162 -3.52 6.71 6.37
CA LEU A 162 -2.98 8.06 6.21
C LEU A 162 -3.19 8.93 7.46
N ALA A 163 -4.41 8.96 8.00
CA ALA A 163 -4.72 9.71 9.22
C ALA A 163 -3.86 9.25 10.41
N ILE A 164 -3.68 7.94 10.58
CA ILE A 164 -2.81 7.39 11.62
C ILE A 164 -1.35 7.83 11.41
N THR A 165 -0.85 7.82 10.16
CA THR A 165 0.52 8.28 9.88
C THR A 165 0.70 9.78 10.10
N MET A 166 -0.34 10.58 9.88
CA MET A 166 -0.32 12.02 10.14
C MET A 166 -0.29 12.35 11.64
N LEU A 167 -0.98 11.54 12.46
CA LEU A 167 -0.98 11.68 13.91
C LEU A 167 0.32 11.14 14.54
N TRP A 168 1.07 10.33 13.81
CA TRP A 168 2.32 9.75 14.29
C TRP A 168 3.44 10.79 14.30
N LYS A 169 3.98 11.06 15.50
CA LYS A 169 5.21 11.86 15.65
C LYS A 169 6.40 10.91 15.61
N GLU A 170 7.35 11.21 14.73
CA GLU A 170 8.61 10.45 14.69
C GLU A 170 9.33 10.58 16.03
N PRO A 171 9.69 9.45 16.69
CA PRO A 171 10.57 9.51 17.85
C PRO A 171 11.93 10.04 17.38
N LYS A 172 12.47 11.07 18.05
CA LYS A 172 13.81 11.56 17.76
C LYS A 172 14.80 10.44 18.04
N ILE A 173 15.64 10.10 17.06
CA ILE A 173 16.65 9.04 17.17
C ILE A 173 17.59 9.29 18.38
N GLU A 174 17.83 10.53 18.74
CA GLU A 174 18.57 10.92 19.93
C GLU A 174 17.93 10.44 21.25
N GLU A 175 16.61 10.52 21.37
CA GLU A 175 15.87 10.05 22.55
C GLU A 175 15.90 8.52 22.70
N LEU A 176 15.86 7.80 21.57
CA LEU A 176 16.03 6.34 21.52
C LEU A 176 17.42 5.89 21.96
N ASN A 177 18.48 6.64 21.60
CA ASN A 177 19.85 6.35 22.01
C ASN A 177 20.12 6.68 23.47
N LEU A 178 19.48 7.72 24.02
CA LEU A 178 19.57 8.10 25.44
C LEU A 178 18.83 7.10 26.34
N SER A 179 17.64 6.65 25.93
CA SER A 179 16.88 5.60 26.64
C SER A 179 17.66 4.28 26.75
N LYS A 180 18.39 3.90 25.70
CA LYS A 180 19.25 2.69 25.71
C LYS A 180 20.48 2.83 26.63
N LYS A 181 21.02 4.05 26.81
CA LYS A 181 22.15 4.27 27.73
C LYS A 181 21.74 4.28 29.20
N SER A 182 20.47 4.50 29.50
CA SER A 182 19.95 4.52 30.89
C SER A 182 19.50 3.15 31.41
N THR A 183 19.44 2.14 30.52
CA THR A 183 19.04 0.75 30.86
C THR A 183 20.19 -0.25 30.91
N LEU A 184 21.42 0.21 30.68
CA LEU A 184 22.70 -0.52 30.87
C LEU A 184 23.40 -0.03 32.13
#